data_050c68d5b7110abcd9aa86143af3c589
#
_entry.id   050c68d5b7110abcd9aa86143af3c589
#
_cell.length_a   1.000
_cell.length_b   1.000
_cell.length_c   1.000
_cell.angle_alpha   90.00
_cell.angle_beta   90.00
_cell.angle_gamma   90.00
#
_symmetry.space_group_name_H-M   'P 1'
#
loop_
_entity.id
_entity.type
_entity.pdbx_description
1 polymer ?
#
loop_
_entity_poly.entity_id
_entity_poly.type
_entity_poly.pdbx_seq_one_letter_code
_entity_poly.pdbx_strand_id
1 'polypeptide(L)'
;MKIGKIDLGERPLLLAPMEDVTDAGFRLLCHRMGAAMVYSEFVASDALVRSVKRSFEKLKISDDERPTAIQIYGKNPDAMAEAAKIVEEVAHPDVLDMNFGCPVKRVAGKGAGAGLLQNVPLMLEITRRVVDAVKIPVTAKTRLGWDSEHEIIVDLAEQLQDCGIQALTIHGRTRAQMYKGDADWSLIGEVKRNPRMHIPIIGNGDICTGEEARRAFEDYGVDAVMVGRATFGQPWIFKEMVDTVHSDEHLLEHALESDYAPLSADWKLDVLKEQVRQSIARIDEYRGILHVRRHLAASPIFKGIPNFRDTRIAILRATTQDELFNLMEQVRPLVRRYDGKRPEDMKVEVGE
;
A
#
# COMPACT_ATOMS: atom_id res chain seq x y z
N MET A 1 9.37 1.04 -15.61
CA MET A 1 8.02 1.64 -15.75
C MET A 1 8.09 3.14 -15.50
N LYS A 2 7.31 3.96 -16.22
CA LYS A 2 7.30 5.43 -16.01
C LYS A 2 5.90 5.96 -15.76
N ILE A 3 5.79 6.92 -14.84
CA ILE A 3 4.57 7.74 -14.64
C ILE A 3 4.98 9.20 -14.90
N GLY A 4 4.55 9.76 -16.03
CA GLY A 4 5.07 11.04 -16.49
C GLY A 4 6.59 11.00 -16.66
N LYS A 5 7.31 11.84 -15.91
CA LYS A 5 8.78 11.89 -15.92
C LYS A 5 9.45 11.01 -14.85
N ILE A 6 8.66 10.40 -13.98
CA ILE A 6 9.14 9.59 -12.85
C ILE A 6 9.46 8.20 -13.38
N ASP A 7 10.72 7.80 -13.29
CA ASP A 7 11.16 6.45 -13.65
C ASP A 7 11.22 5.59 -12.38
N LEU A 8 10.45 4.51 -12.35
CA LEU A 8 10.36 3.57 -11.23
C LEU A 8 11.18 2.30 -11.46
N GLY A 9 11.99 2.26 -12.52
CA GLY A 9 12.79 1.10 -12.89
C GLY A 9 11.99 -0.03 -13.56
N GLU A 10 12.58 -1.21 -13.59
CA GLU A 10 11.99 -2.42 -14.13
C GLU A 10 11.25 -3.18 -13.03
N ARG A 11 10.10 -3.81 -13.36
CA ARG A 11 9.26 -4.61 -12.45
C ARG A 11 9.08 -3.98 -11.04
N PRO A 12 8.70 -2.68 -10.93
CA PRO A 12 8.65 -2.00 -9.64
C PRO A 12 7.55 -2.53 -8.74
N LEU A 13 7.85 -2.58 -7.43
CA LEU A 13 6.90 -2.92 -6.38
C LEU A 13 6.46 -1.63 -5.67
N LEU A 14 5.16 -1.44 -5.51
CA LEU A 14 4.56 -0.23 -4.97
C LEU A 14 3.82 -0.50 -3.66
N LEU A 15 3.87 0.42 -2.69
CA LEU A 15 3.08 0.34 -1.47
C LEU A 15 1.65 0.83 -1.72
N ALA A 16 0.64 -0.01 -1.45
CA ALA A 16 -0.76 0.38 -1.61
C ALA A 16 -1.21 1.44 -0.58
N PRO A 17 -2.11 2.37 -0.95
CA PRO A 17 -2.75 3.29 -0.01
C PRO A 17 -3.67 2.54 0.96
N MET A 18 -3.45 2.69 2.26
CA MET A 18 -4.23 2.01 3.30
C MET A 18 -4.51 2.92 4.48
N GLU A 19 -5.79 3.18 4.75
CA GLU A 19 -6.25 4.03 5.87
C GLU A 19 -5.75 3.52 7.21
N ASP A 20 -5.26 4.44 8.04
CA ASP A 20 -4.64 4.18 9.33
C ASP A 20 -3.37 3.27 9.28
N VAL A 21 -2.76 3.06 8.14
CA VAL A 21 -1.59 2.18 7.95
C VAL A 21 -0.45 2.89 7.25
N THR A 22 -0.71 3.52 6.10
CA THR A 22 0.33 4.15 5.29
C THR A 22 0.58 5.59 5.70
N ASP A 23 0.82 5.80 7.00
CA ASP A 23 1.33 7.07 7.51
C ASP A 23 2.79 7.32 7.06
N ALA A 24 3.28 8.56 7.25
CA ALA A 24 4.60 8.96 6.76
C ALA A 24 5.74 8.05 7.26
N GLY A 25 5.69 7.63 8.54
CA GLY A 25 6.72 6.74 9.11
C GLY A 25 6.72 5.37 8.44
N PHE A 26 5.54 4.78 8.23
CA PHE A 26 5.43 3.48 7.58
C PHE A 26 5.80 3.54 6.09
N ARG A 27 5.39 4.59 5.37
CA ARG A 27 5.79 4.81 3.97
C ARG A 27 7.32 4.88 3.84
N LEU A 28 7.96 5.69 4.68
CA LEU A 28 9.43 5.82 4.70
C LEU A 28 10.12 4.46 4.92
N LEU A 29 9.63 3.64 5.87
CA LEU A 29 10.18 2.30 6.09
C LEU A 29 10.01 1.41 4.86
N CYS A 30 8.82 1.37 4.27
CA CYS A 30 8.59 0.57 3.06
C CYS A 30 9.44 1.05 1.88
N HIS A 31 9.60 2.37 1.71
CA HIS A 31 10.45 2.92 0.66
C HIS A 31 11.92 2.51 0.84
N ARG A 32 12.48 2.68 2.05
CA ARG A 32 13.84 2.24 2.38
C ARG A 32 14.07 0.74 2.21
N MET A 33 13.00 -0.05 2.16
CA MET A 33 13.05 -1.50 1.97
C MET A 33 12.75 -1.95 0.55
N GLY A 34 12.70 -1.02 -0.41
CA GLY A 34 12.59 -1.35 -1.83
C GLY A 34 11.23 -1.11 -2.46
N ALA A 35 10.27 -0.48 -1.76
CA ALA A 35 9.09 0.03 -2.43
C ALA A 35 9.50 1.18 -3.36
N ALA A 36 9.39 0.97 -4.67
CA ALA A 36 9.80 1.94 -5.69
C ALA A 36 8.96 3.23 -5.65
N MET A 37 7.74 3.17 -5.13
CA MET A 37 6.86 4.31 -4.89
C MET A 37 5.88 3.99 -3.76
N VAL A 38 5.55 5.01 -2.98
CA VAL A 38 4.63 4.87 -1.84
C VAL A 38 3.42 5.78 -2.00
N TYR A 39 2.30 5.37 -1.39
CA TYR A 39 1.03 6.10 -1.44
C TYR A 39 0.58 6.49 -0.04
N SER A 40 0.07 7.72 0.11
CA SER A 40 -0.51 8.17 1.38
C SER A 40 -1.80 7.41 1.72
N GLU A 41 -2.25 7.56 2.96
CA GLU A 41 -3.65 7.32 3.28
C GLU A 41 -4.54 8.23 2.42
N PHE A 42 -5.74 7.78 2.04
CA PHE A 42 -6.63 8.61 1.24
C PHE A 42 -7.24 9.78 2.03
N VAL A 43 -7.35 10.94 1.39
CA VAL A 43 -7.85 12.17 1.97
C VAL A 43 -9.15 12.59 1.30
N ALA A 44 -10.16 12.95 2.11
CA ALA A 44 -11.44 13.42 1.60
C ALA A 44 -11.31 14.80 0.96
N SER A 45 -11.74 14.96 -0.30
CA SER A 45 -11.74 16.24 -1.01
C SER A 45 -12.55 17.32 -0.27
N ASP A 46 -13.76 16.99 0.18
CA ASP A 46 -14.59 17.90 0.95
C ASP A 46 -13.93 18.40 2.24
N ALA A 47 -13.08 17.58 2.88
CA ALA A 47 -12.37 17.95 4.09
C ALA A 47 -11.19 18.90 3.80
N LEU A 48 -10.50 18.71 2.67
CA LEU A 48 -9.44 19.62 2.23
C LEU A 48 -10.02 21.00 1.87
N VAL A 49 -11.06 21.03 1.05
CA VAL A 49 -11.73 22.27 0.66
C VAL A 49 -12.26 23.05 1.88
N ARG A 50 -12.70 22.35 2.93
CA ARG A 50 -13.13 22.96 4.20
C ARG A 50 -12.00 23.24 5.18
N SER A 51 -10.76 23.08 4.77
CA SER A 51 -9.55 23.32 5.58
C SER A 51 -9.51 22.54 6.90
N VAL A 52 -10.02 21.30 6.92
CA VAL A 52 -10.00 20.44 8.11
C VAL A 52 -8.56 20.07 8.45
N LYS A 53 -8.03 20.54 9.57
CA LYS A 53 -6.64 20.38 10.01
C LYS A 53 -6.11 18.95 9.90
N ARG A 54 -6.90 17.95 10.34
CA ARG A 54 -6.49 16.52 10.29
C ARG A 54 -6.26 16.03 8.85
N SER A 55 -6.95 16.60 7.86
CA SER A 55 -6.76 16.23 6.44
C SER A 55 -5.42 16.77 5.92
N PHE A 56 -5.01 17.94 6.35
CA PHE A 56 -3.70 18.53 6.01
C PHE A 56 -2.53 17.77 6.68
N GLU A 57 -2.73 17.19 7.86
CA GLU A 57 -1.72 16.32 8.48
C GLU A 57 -1.38 15.09 7.62
N LYS A 58 -2.34 14.56 6.85
CA LYS A 58 -2.14 13.45 5.93
C LYS A 58 -1.39 13.83 4.64
N LEU A 59 -1.28 15.12 4.35
CA LEU A 59 -0.55 15.61 3.17
C LEU A 59 0.97 15.70 3.38
N LYS A 60 1.45 15.51 4.61
CA LYS A 60 2.87 15.59 4.92
C LYS A 60 3.63 14.46 4.25
N ILE A 61 4.63 14.83 3.47
CA ILE A 61 5.61 13.93 2.84
C ILE A 61 7.03 14.44 3.14
N SER A 62 7.99 13.53 3.19
CA SER A 62 9.40 13.86 3.31
C SER A 62 10.13 13.58 1.99
N ASP A 63 11.27 14.23 1.78
CA ASP A 63 12.07 13.99 0.58
C ASP A 63 12.64 12.56 0.57
N ASP A 64 12.88 11.97 1.74
CA ASP A 64 13.40 10.60 1.88
C ASP A 64 12.41 9.49 1.49
N GLU A 65 11.13 9.80 1.32
CA GLU A 65 10.11 8.81 0.90
C GLU A 65 9.66 8.99 -0.56
N ARG A 66 10.34 9.87 -1.32
CA ARG A 66 10.02 10.08 -2.74
C ARG A 66 10.56 8.95 -3.64
N PRO A 67 9.83 8.60 -4.70
CA PRO A 67 8.58 9.22 -5.17
C PRO A 67 7.36 8.81 -4.34
N THR A 68 6.50 9.81 -4.05
CA THR A 68 5.32 9.65 -3.21
C THR A 68 4.06 10.16 -3.91
N ALA A 69 2.99 9.35 -3.87
CA ALA A 69 1.66 9.76 -4.30
C ALA A 69 0.79 10.17 -3.11
N ILE A 70 0.09 11.29 -3.23
CA ILE A 70 -1.03 11.64 -2.36
C ILE A 70 -2.33 11.15 -2.99
N GLN A 71 -3.10 10.36 -2.24
CA GLN A 71 -4.38 9.84 -2.71
C GLN A 71 -5.55 10.65 -2.15
N ILE A 72 -6.44 11.12 -3.04
CA ILE A 72 -7.69 11.81 -2.66
C ILE A 72 -8.92 11.00 -3.06
N TYR A 73 -10.05 11.26 -2.38
CA TYR A 73 -11.34 10.68 -2.74
C TYR A 73 -12.47 11.65 -2.52
N GLY A 74 -13.50 11.52 -3.32
CA GLY A 74 -14.74 12.33 -3.24
C GLY A 74 -15.74 11.87 -4.29
N LYS A 75 -16.87 12.57 -4.36
CA LYS A 75 -17.90 12.37 -5.38
C LYS A 75 -18.37 13.67 -6.05
N ASN A 76 -17.91 14.80 -5.55
CA ASN A 76 -18.22 16.10 -6.14
C ASN A 76 -17.05 16.51 -7.06
N PRO A 77 -17.29 16.71 -8.37
CA PRO A 77 -16.23 17.06 -9.33
C PRO A 77 -15.49 18.36 -8.99
N ASP A 78 -16.21 19.41 -8.55
CA ASP A 78 -15.60 20.69 -8.19
C ASP A 78 -14.72 20.57 -6.94
N ALA A 79 -15.21 19.86 -5.91
CA ALA A 79 -14.44 19.61 -4.69
C ALA A 79 -13.21 18.74 -4.95
N MET A 80 -13.30 17.78 -5.87
CA MET A 80 -12.15 16.93 -6.25
C MET A 80 -11.10 17.75 -7.00
N ALA A 81 -11.48 18.58 -7.94
CA ALA A 81 -10.56 19.46 -8.67
C ALA A 81 -9.90 20.50 -7.75
N GLU A 82 -10.66 21.09 -6.84
CA GLU A 82 -10.10 22.05 -5.86
C GLU A 82 -9.16 21.36 -4.87
N ALA A 83 -9.53 20.18 -4.35
CA ALA A 83 -8.66 19.40 -3.49
C ALA A 83 -7.36 19.00 -4.19
N ALA A 84 -7.40 18.69 -5.49
CA ALA A 84 -6.21 18.37 -6.28
C ALA A 84 -5.22 19.55 -6.33
N LYS A 85 -5.71 20.78 -6.54
CA LYS A 85 -4.90 22.01 -6.50
C LYS A 85 -4.27 22.22 -5.12
N ILE A 86 -5.08 22.09 -4.06
CA ILE A 86 -4.58 22.21 -2.68
C ILE A 86 -3.47 21.21 -2.42
N VAL A 87 -3.61 19.95 -2.87
CA VAL A 87 -2.59 18.91 -2.70
C VAL A 87 -1.32 19.27 -3.46
N GLU A 88 -1.43 19.70 -4.72
CA GLU A 88 -0.27 20.13 -5.53
C GLU A 88 0.47 21.29 -4.87
N GLU A 89 -0.25 22.32 -4.40
CA GLU A 89 0.31 23.55 -3.81
C GLU A 89 0.89 23.36 -2.40
N VAL A 90 0.34 22.45 -1.60
CA VAL A 90 0.73 22.30 -0.19
C VAL A 90 1.72 21.17 0.01
N ALA A 91 1.53 20.04 -0.66
CA ALA A 91 2.33 18.84 -0.45
C ALA A 91 3.42 18.65 -1.51
N HIS A 92 3.25 19.25 -2.70
CA HIS A 92 4.14 19.05 -3.86
C HIS A 92 4.46 17.56 -4.08
N PRO A 93 3.45 16.65 -4.15
CA PRO A 93 3.71 15.24 -4.34
C PRO A 93 4.25 14.97 -5.74
N ASP A 94 4.87 13.82 -5.93
CA ASP A 94 5.32 13.39 -7.25
C ASP A 94 4.15 12.97 -8.14
N VAL A 95 3.08 12.42 -7.53
CA VAL A 95 1.86 11.95 -8.19
C VAL A 95 0.63 12.31 -7.35
N LEU A 96 -0.45 12.69 -8.01
CA LEU A 96 -1.78 12.73 -7.42
C LEU A 96 -2.56 11.48 -7.81
N ASP A 97 -3.05 10.72 -6.85
CA ASP A 97 -3.83 9.51 -7.10
C ASP A 97 -5.30 9.66 -6.70
N MET A 98 -6.20 9.12 -7.50
CA MET A 98 -7.65 9.13 -7.23
C MET A 98 -8.12 7.76 -6.72
N ASN A 99 -8.82 7.76 -5.58
CA ASN A 99 -9.40 6.55 -5.04
C ASN A 99 -10.80 6.26 -5.61
N PHE A 100 -10.88 5.26 -6.46
CA PHE A 100 -12.12 4.67 -6.99
C PHE A 100 -12.32 3.22 -6.51
N GLY A 101 -11.57 2.78 -5.50
CA GLY A 101 -11.54 1.39 -5.07
C GLY A 101 -11.94 1.12 -3.60
N CYS A 102 -12.07 2.14 -2.74
CA CYS A 102 -12.41 1.93 -1.33
C CYS A 102 -13.82 1.33 -1.17
N PRO A 103 -13.96 0.09 -0.63
CA PRO A 103 -15.26 -0.62 -0.63
C PRO A 103 -16.09 -0.34 0.61
N VAL A 104 -15.54 0.34 1.63
CA VAL A 104 -16.20 0.48 2.94
C VAL A 104 -17.48 1.29 2.85
N LYS A 105 -18.52 0.87 3.59
CA LYS A 105 -19.86 1.47 3.54
C LYS A 105 -19.86 3.00 3.75
N ARG A 106 -19.01 3.52 4.65
CA ARG A 106 -18.90 4.96 4.92
C ARG A 106 -18.40 5.79 3.72
N VAL A 107 -17.74 5.16 2.74
CA VAL A 107 -17.23 5.78 1.50
C VAL A 107 -18.11 5.35 0.31
N ALA A 108 -18.10 4.06 -0.05
CA ALA A 108 -18.81 3.54 -1.20
C ALA A 108 -20.34 3.69 -1.09
N GLY A 109 -20.90 3.49 0.10
CA GLY A 109 -22.34 3.69 0.33
C GLY A 109 -22.80 5.16 0.23
N LYS A 110 -21.86 6.11 0.17
CA LYS A 110 -22.14 7.53 -0.08
C LYS A 110 -21.86 7.95 -1.53
N GLY A 111 -21.55 7.01 -2.40
CA GLY A 111 -21.28 7.26 -3.81
C GLY A 111 -19.85 7.75 -4.12
N ALA A 112 -18.90 7.61 -3.17
CA ALA A 112 -17.48 7.91 -3.39
C ALA A 112 -16.64 6.62 -3.41
N GLY A 113 -15.35 6.70 -3.74
CA GLY A 113 -14.50 5.52 -3.84
C GLY A 113 -15.09 4.48 -4.80
N ALA A 114 -15.19 3.21 -4.39
CA ALA A 114 -15.81 2.16 -5.21
C ALA A 114 -17.31 2.38 -5.50
N GLY A 115 -17.98 3.32 -4.82
CA GLY A 115 -19.36 3.71 -5.13
C GLY A 115 -19.52 4.33 -6.51
N LEU A 116 -18.46 4.95 -7.04
CA LEU A 116 -18.45 5.54 -8.38
C LEU A 116 -18.48 4.48 -9.51
N LEU A 117 -18.16 3.22 -9.22
CA LEU A 117 -18.33 2.12 -10.19
C LEU A 117 -19.79 1.94 -10.63
N GLN A 118 -20.75 2.44 -9.86
CA GLN A 118 -22.16 2.47 -10.23
C GLN A 118 -22.57 3.73 -11.02
N ASN A 119 -21.64 4.69 -11.19
CA ASN A 119 -21.88 5.92 -11.92
C ASN A 119 -20.62 6.34 -12.72
N VAL A 120 -20.35 5.56 -13.77
CA VAL A 120 -19.17 5.78 -14.64
C VAL A 120 -19.14 7.19 -15.23
N PRO A 121 -20.25 7.78 -15.74
CA PRO A 121 -20.21 9.15 -16.24
C PRO A 121 -19.69 10.17 -15.22
N LEU A 122 -20.09 10.06 -13.97
CA LEU A 122 -19.61 10.93 -12.89
C LEU A 122 -18.13 10.65 -12.57
N MET A 123 -17.70 9.38 -12.56
CA MET A 123 -16.30 9.01 -12.36
C MET A 123 -15.41 9.66 -13.43
N LEU A 124 -15.80 9.59 -14.69
CA LEU A 124 -15.05 10.18 -15.82
C LEU A 124 -15.06 11.72 -15.76
N GLU A 125 -16.17 12.35 -15.37
CA GLU A 125 -16.22 13.79 -15.15
C GLU A 125 -15.23 14.22 -14.07
N ILE A 126 -15.24 13.56 -12.90
CA ILE A 126 -14.29 13.81 -11.82
C ILE A 126 -12.87 13.66 -12.33
N THR A 127 -12.58 12.59 -13.07
CA THR A 127 -11.24 12.29 -13.58
C THR A 127 -10.73 13.41 -14.48
N ARG A 128 -11.51 13.83 -15.49
CA ARG A 128 -11.14 14.95 -16.40
C ARG A 128 -10.86 16.22 -15.61
N ARG A 129 -11.78 16.60 -14.70
CA ARG A 129 -11.62 17.83 -13.91
C ARG A 129 -10.39 17.82 -13.02
N VAL A 130 -10.03 16.68 -12.43
CA VAL A 130 -8.81 16.54 -11.63
C VAL A 130 -7.57 16.64 -12.52
N VAL A 131 -7.56 15.94 -13.67
CA VAL A 131 -6.43 15.99 -14.62
C VAL A 131 -6.22 17.43 -15.14
N ASP A 132 -7.29 18.14 -15.47
CA ASP A 132 -7.23 19.53 -15.97
C ASP A 132 -6.80 20.54 -14.88
N ALA A 133 -6.95 20.19 -13.60
CA ALA A 133 -6.72 21.09 -12.48
C ALA A 133 -5.27 21.19 -12.03
N VAL A 134 -4.42 20.19 -12.33
CA VAL A 134 -3.03 20.09 -11.83
C VAL A 134 -2.02 19.83 -12.95
N LYS A 135 -0.74 20.08 -12.67
CA LYS A 135 0.36 19.88 -13.61
C LYS A 135 1.13 18.58 -13.36
N ILE A 136 1.05 18.05 -12.13
CA ILE A 136 1.68 16.79 -11.78
C ILE A 136 0.93 15.61 -12.40
N PRO A 137 1.57 14.45 -12.59
CA PRO A 137 0.92 13.23 -13.06
C PRO A 137 -0.27 12.85 -12.16
N VAL A 138 -1.40 12.52 -12.82
CA VAL A 138 -2.60 12.01 -12.13
C VAL A 138 -2.75 10.53 -12.44
N THR A 139 -3.00 9.72 -11.41
CA THR A 139 -3.28 8.29 -11.51
C THR A 139 -4.61 7.93 -10.85
N ALA A 140 -5.09 6.74 -11.09
CA ALA A 140 -6.31 6.25 -10.43
C ALA A 140 -6.12 4.83 -9.91
N LYS A 141 -6.78 4.52 -8.77
CA LYS A 141 -6.83 3.16 -8.23
C LYS A 141 -8.29 2.72 -8.10
N THR A 142 -8.63 1.59 -8.75
CA THR A 142 -9.99 1.07 -8.81
C THR A 142 -10.07 -0.45 -8.53
N ARG A 143 -11.24 -1.03 -8.76
CA ARG A 143 -11.56 -2.46 -8.67
C ARG A 143 -12.14 -2.96 -9.99
N LEU A 144 -12.37 -4.29 -10.10
CA LEU A 144 -12.93 -4.92 -11.29
C LEU A 144 -14.34 -4.39 -11.65
N GLY A 145 -15.11 -4.03 -10.63
CA GLY A 145 -16.47 -3.57 -10.79
C GLY A 145 -17.20 -3.47 -9.44
N TRP A 146 -18.52 -3.28 -9.48
CA TRP A 146 -19.36 -3.21 -8.29
C TRP A 146 -19.59 -4.60 -7.66
N ASP A 147 -19.98 -5.57 -8.46
CA ASP A 147 -20.22 -6.97 -8.12
C ASP A 147 -19.89 -7.87 -9.32
N SER A 148 -20.13 -9.18 -9.20
CA SER A 148 -19.83 -10.17 -10.25
C SER A 148 -20.69 -10.04 -11.53
N GLU A 149 -21.81 -9.33 -11.47
CA GLU A 149 -22.63 -9.06 -12.65
C GLU A 149 -22.25 -7.75 -13.33
N HIS A 150 -21.44 -6.93 -12.67
CA HIS A 150 -21.04 -5.60 -13.12
C HIS A 150 -19.51 -5.43 -13.00
N GLU A 151 -18.78 -6.35 -13.61
CA GLU A 151 -17.32 -6.25 -13.81
C GLU A 151 -17.05 -5.47 -15.10
N ILE A 152 -16.71 -4.20 -14.94
CA ILE A 152 -16.64 -3.22 -16.04
C ILE A 152 -15.21 -2.76 -16.34
N ILE A 153 -14.21 -3.34 -15.69
CA ILE A 153 -12.84 -2.78 -15.68
C ILE A 153 -12.21 -2.73 -17.07
N VAL A 154 -12.49 -3.68 -17.95
CA VAL A 154 -11.87 -3.74 -19.29
C VAL A 154 -12.25 -2.50 -20.11
N ASP A 155 -13.54 -2.18 -20.18
CA ASP A 155 -14.02 -0.98 -20.89
C ASP A 155 -13.72 0.32 -20.12
N LEU A 156 -13.80 0.27 -18.77
CA LEU A 156 -13.57 1.42 -17.92
C LEU A 156 -12.11 1.90 -18.00
N ALA A 157 -11.15 1.00 -18.14
CA ALA A 157 -9.73 1.32 -18.18
C ALA A 157 -9.40 2.26 -19.36
N GLU A 158 -9.94 1.98 -20.56
CA GLU A 158 -9.76 2.85 -21.72
C GLU A 158 -10.38 4.24 -21.49
N GLN A 159 -11.60 4.28 -20.95
CA GLN A 159 -12.29 5.53 -20.69
C GLN A 159 -11.56 6.40 -19.65
N LEU A 160 -10.95 5.78 -18.63
CA LEU A 160 -10.11 6.51 -17.66
C LEU A 160 -8.81 7.00 -18.30
N GLN A 161 -8.16 6.19 -19.13
CA GLN A 161 -7.00 6.63 -19.93
C GLN A 161 -7.35 7.84 -20.80
N ASP A 162 -8.48 7.81 -21.51
CA ASP A 162 -8.95 8.91 -22.35
C ASP A 162 -9.27 10.19 -21.58
N CYS A 163 -9.45 10.09 -20.27
CA CYS A 163 -9.53 11.26 -19.39
C CYS A 163 -8.17 11.87 -19.05
N GLY A 164 -7.05 11.23 -19.43
CA GLY A 164 -5.69 11.75 -19.28
C GLY A 164 -4.94 11.28 -18.03
N ILE A 165 -5.40 10.24 -17.35
CA ILE A 165 -4.59 9.62 -16.27
C ILE A 165 -3.32 9.00 -16.85
N GLN A 166 -2.25 8.93 -16.04
CA GLN A 166 -0.93 8.47 -16.49
C GLN A 166 -0.53 7.08 -15.97
N ALA A 167 -1.33 6.46 -15.11
CA ALA A 167 -1.28 5.06 -14.76
C ALA A 167 -2.60 4.63 -14.12
N LEU A 168 -2.93 3.34 -14.19
CA LEU A 168 -4.12 2.76 -13.58
C LEU A 168 -3.75 1.58 -12.69
N THR A 169 -4.13 1.65 -11.41
CA THR A 169 -4.03 0.51 -10.49
C THR A 169 -5.36 -0.23 -10.39
N ILE A 170 -5.35 -1.54 -10.59
CA ILE A 170 -6.53 -2.39 -10.56
C ILE A 170 -6.42 -3.42 -9.43
N HIS A 171 -7.34 -3.39 -8.47
CA HIS A 171 -7.48 -4.46 -7.50
C HIS A 171 -8.35 -5.58 -8.08
N GLY A 172 -7.82 -6.80 -8.12
CA GLY A 172 -8.47 -8.00 -8.68
C GLY A 172 -9.69 -8.49 -7.89
N ARG A 173 -10.49 -7.59 -7.33
CA ARG A 173 -11.78 -7.89 -6.67
C ARG A 173 -12.82 -6.85 -7.01
N THR A 174 -14.09 -7.26 -7.01
CA THR A 174 -15.22 -6.33 -7.05
C THR A 174 -15.40 -5.60 -5.70
N ARG A 175 -16.23 -4.56 -5.69
CA ARG A 175 -16.60 -3.88 -4.43
C ARG A 175 -17.36 -4.82 -3.49
N ALA A 176 -18.26 -5.66 -4.01
CA ALA A 176 -19.07 -6.57 -3.20
C ALA A 176 -18.23 -7.63 -2.47
N GLN A 177 -17.18 -8.13 -3.10
CA GLN A 177 -16.26 -9.08 -2.48
C GLN A 177 -15.51 -8.46 -1.27
N MET A 178 -15.31 -7.14 -1.28
CA MET A 178 -14.44 -6.47 -0.30
C MET A 178 -13.03 -7.07 -0.23
N TYR A 179 -12.81 -8.05 0.66
CA TYR A 179 -11.56 -8.81 0.82
C TYR A 179 -11.79 -10.33 0.87
N LYS A 180 -13.01 -10.80 0.55
CA LYS A 180 -13.36 -12.23 0.53
C LYS A 180 -13.00 -12.87 -0.81
N GLY A 181 -12.77 -14.19 -0.78
CA GLY A 181 -12.32 -14.94 -1.95
C GLY A 181 -10.94 -14.53 -2.42
N ASP A 182 -10.53 -14.97 -3.58
CA ASP A 182 -9.24 -14.66 -4.17
C ASP A 182 -9.34 -13.46 -5.12
N ALA A 183 -8.22 -12.75 -5.31
CA ALA A 183 -8.14 -11.70 -6.32
C ALA A 183 -8.05 -12.34 -7.71
N ASP A 184 -8.94 -11.94 -8.61
CA ASP A 184 -8.89 -12.34 -10.02
C ASP A 184 -7.96 -11.40 -10.79
N TRP A 185 -6.85 -11.94 -11.26
CA TRP A 185 -5.89 -11.24 -12.07
C TRP A 185 -6.14 -11.36 -13.58
N SER A 186 -7.08 -12.21 -14.01
CA SER A 186 -7.37 -12.45 -15.43
C SER A 186 -7.81 -11.17 -16.15
N LEU A 187 -8.75 -10.43 -15.55
CA LEU A 187 -9.22 -9.15 -16.07
C LEU A 187 -8.16 -8.04 -16.04
N ILE A 188 -7.24 -8.07 -15.06
CA ILE A 188 -6.09 -7.15 -15.05
C ILE A 188 -5.19 -7.43 -16.25
N GLY A 189 -4.89 -8.71 -16.50
CA GLY A 189 -4.14 -9.14 -17.67
C GLY A 189 -4.85 -8.84 -18.99
N GLU A 190 -6.18 -8.90 -19.03
CA GLU A 190 -6.96 -8.52 -20.20
C GLU A 190 -6.84 -7.03 -20.50
N VAL A 191 -6.99 -6.17 -19.50
CA VAL A 191 -6.74 -4.73 -19.63
C VAL A 191 -5.33 -4.48 -20.14
N LYS A 192 -4.31 -5.15 -19.59
CA LYS A 192 -2.91 -4.97 -20.00
C LYS A 192 -2.65 -5.40 -21.44
N ARG A 193 -3.28 -6.47 -21.91
CA ARG A 193 -3.15 -6.97 -23.28
C ARG A 193 -3.94 -6.18 -24.32
N ASN A 194 -4.82 -5.27 -23.89
CA ASN A 194 -5.58 -4.44 -24.82
C ASN A 194 -4.65 -3.49 -25.58
N PRO A 195 -4.58 -3.58 -26.93
CA PRO A 195 -3.65 -2.79 -27.73
C PRO A 195 -3.93 -1.29 -27.72
N ARG A 196 -5.09 -0.87 -27.21
CA ARG A 196 -5.45 0.55 -27.05
C ARG A 196 -4.99 1.13 -25.71
N MET A 197 -4.51 0.30 -24.79
CA MET A 197 -3.94 0.76 -23.53
C MET A 197 -2.48 1.17 -23.73
N HIS A 198 -2.18 2.44 -23.42
CA HIS A 198 -0.85 3.04 -23.59
C HIS A 198 -0.23 3.47 -22.27
N ILE A 199 -1.03 3.57 -21.19
CA ILE A 199 -0.56 3.90 -19.84
C ILE A 199 -0.16 2.63 -19.08
N PRO A 200 0.74 2.73 -18.09
CA PRO A 200 1.07 1.62 -17.22
C PRO A 200 -0.13 1.06 -16.47
N ILE A 201 -0.22 -0.27 -16.42
CA ILE A 201 -1.20 -1.02 -15.63
C ILE A 201 -0.52 -1.64 -14.42
N ILE A 202 -1.00 -1.28 -13.23
CA ILE A 202 -0.48 -1.72 -11.94
C ILE A 202 -1.46 -2.75 -11.37
N GLY A 203 -0.99 -3.99 -11.19
CA GLY A 203 -1.81 -5.05 -10.61
C GLY A 203 -1.77 -5.02 -9.08
N ASN A 204 -2.90 -5.31 -8.43
CA ASN A 204 -3.03 -5.36 -6.98
C ASN A 204 -4.00 -6.46 -6.54
N GLY A 205 -3.68 -7.14 -5.46
CA GLY A 205 -4.53 -8.15 -4.81
C GLY A 205 -3.77 -9.43 -4.49
N ASP A 206 -3.78 -9.83 -3.22
CA ASP A 206 -3.25 -11.10 -2.67
C ASP A 206 -1.77 -11.40 -2.94
N ILE A 207 -0.98 -10.39 -3.24
CA ILE A 207 0.47 -10.54 -3.34
C ILE A 207 1.07 -10.52 -1.93
N CYS A 208 1.62 -11.67 -1.51
CA CYS A 208 2.16 -11.92 -0.19
C CYS A 208 3.62 -12.41 -0.22
N THR A 209 4.13 -12.81 -1.39
CA THR A 209 5.48 -13.33 -1.59
C THR A 209 6.13 -12.75 -2.85
N GLY A 210 7.46 -12.79 -2.93
CA GLY A 210 8.19 -12.40 -4.14
C GLY A 210 7.84 -13.27 -5.34
N GLU A 211 7.59 -14.56 -5.12
CA GLU A 211 7.19 -15.50 -6.17
C GLU A 211 5.81 -15.15 -6.77
N GLU A 212 4.84 -14.77 -5.93
CA GLU A 212 3.53 -14.28 -6.41
C GLU A 212 3.68 -12.97 -7.18
N ALA A 213 4.55 -12.05 -6.70
CA ALA A 213 4.85 -10.83 -7.42
C ALA A 213 5.50 -11.10 -8.78
N ARG A 214 6.49 -12.00 -8.85
CA ARG A 214 7.15 -12.41 -10.09
C ARG A 214 6.16 -12.99 -11.10
N ARG A 215 5.31 -13.92 -10.66
CA ARG A 215 4.24 -14.49 -11.51
C ARG A 215 3.28 -13.42 -12.01
N ALA A 216 2.96 -12.42 -11.21
CA ALA A 216 2.08 -11.35 -11.66
C ALA A 216 2.67 -10.59 -12.86
N PHE A 217 3.98 -10.36 -12.89
CA PHE A 217 4.66 -9.80 -14.07
C PHE A 217 4.67 -10.77 -15.27
N GLU A 218 4.98 -12.04 -15.03
CA GLU A 218 5.17 -13.05 -16.08
C GLU A 218 3.83 -13.45 -16.72
N ASP A 219 2.80 -13.77 -15.92
CA ASP A 219 1.54 -14.34 -16.40
C ASP A 219 0.58 -13.28 -16.94
N TYR A 220 0.58 -12.07 -16.33
CA TYR A 220 -0.36 -11.02 -16.67
C TYR A 220 0.27 -9.82 -17.38
N GLY A 221 1.61 -9.73 -17.42
CA GLY A 221 2.35 -8.70 -18.14
C GLY A 221 2.20 -7.29 -17.56
N VAL A 222 1.78 -7.15 -16.30
CA VAL A 222 1.59 -5.85 -15.67
C VAL A 222 2.90 -5.05 -15.58
N ASP A 223 2.81 -3.72 -15.58
CA ASP A 223 3.99 -2.85 -15.53
C ASP A 223 4.53 -2.65 -14.12
N ALA A 224 3.67 -2.85 -13.11
CA ALA A 224 4.05 -2.82 -11.69
C ALA A 224 3.11 -3.70 -10.87
N VAL A 225 3.57 -4.09 -9.67
CA VAL A 225 2.78 -4.80 -8.68
C VAL A 225 2.64 -3.94 -7.42
N MET A 226 1.40 -3.75 -6.97
CA MET A 226 1.11 -2.99 -5.76
C MET A 226 0.80 -3.93 -4.59
N VAL A 227 1.56 -3.82 -3.50
CA VAL A 227 1.46 -4.66 -2.31
C VAL A 227 0.72 -3.93 -1.20
N GLY A 228 -0.28 -4.57 -0.60
CA GLY A 228 -1.08 -3.99 0.46
C GLY A 228 -0.94 -4.73 1.79
N ARG A 229 -1.95 -5.51 2.17
CA ARG A 229 -2.09 -6.17 3.49
C ARG A 229 -0.89 -6.99 3.92
N ALA A 230 -0.15 -7.57 2.98
CA ALA A 230 1.06 -8.32 3.26
C ALA A 230 2.15 -7.49 3.95
N THR A 231 2.12 -6.17 3.85
CA THR A 231 3.10 -5.28 4.49
C THR A 231 2.86 -5.05 5.99
N PHE A 232 1.69 -5.46 6.51
CA PHE A 232 1.32 -5.20 7.92
C PHE A 232 2.28 -5.89 8.89
N GLY A 233 3.02 -5.07 9.67
CA GLY A 233 3.99 -5.55 10.64
C GLY A 233 5.21 -6.23 10.04
N GLN A 234 5.43 -6.07 8.74
CA GLN A 234 6.61 -6.55 8.02
C GLN A 234 6.95 -5.66 6.81
N PRO A 235 7.33 -4.39 7.02
CA PRO A 235 7.71 -3.53 5.89
C PRO A 235 8.87 -4.10 5.07
N TRP A 236 9.73 -4.94 5.67
CA TRP A 236 10.84 -5.63 5.01
C TRP A 236 10.42 -6.62 3.92
N ILE A 237 9.13 -6.92 3.79
CA ILE A 237 8.62 -7.78 2.71
C ILE A 237 9.00 -7.24 1.32
N PHE A 238 9.13 -5.92 1.17
CA PHE A 238 9.58 -5.33 -0.08
C PHE A 238 10.99 -5.78 -0.46
N LYS A 239 11.92 -5.85 0.51
CA LYS A 239 13.27 -6.34 0.25
C LYS A 239 13.25 -7.80 -0.19
N GLU A 240 12.51 -8.65 0.53
CA GLU A 240 12.36 -10.07 0.18
C GLU A 240 11.74 -10.25 -1.22
N MET A 241 10.74 -9.42 -1.57
CA MET A 241 10.09 -9.45 -2.89
C MET A 241 11.00 -8.92 -4.01
N VAL A 242 11.72 -7.81 -3.78
CA VAL A 242 12.65 -7.23 -4.76
C VAL A 242 13.74 -8.24 -5.12
N ASP A 243 14.36 -8.87 -4.12
CA ASP A 243 15.39 -9.88 -4.32
C ASP A 243 14.88 -11.06 -5.19
N THR A 244 13.60 -11.48 -4.99
CA THR A 244 12.99 -12.57 -5.78
C THR A 244 12.60 -12.13 -7.20
N VAL A 245 12.00 -10.95 -7.34
CA VAL A 245 11.52 -10.42 -8.64
C VAL A 245 12.68 -10.12 -9.58
N HIS A 246 13.82 -9.70 -9.04
CA HIS A 246 15.03 -9.33 -9.79
C HIS A 246 16.14 -10.39 -9.74
N SER A 247 15.82 -11.64 -9.35
CA SER A 247 16.81 -12.73 -9.24
C SER A 247 17.42 -13.20 -10.56
N ASP A 248 16.91 -12.75 -11.70
CA ASP A 248 17.58 -12.93 -12.99
C ASP A 248 18.83 -12.03 -13.05
N GLU A 249 20.00 -12.60 -13.29
CA GLU A 249 21.33 -11.96 -13.20
C GLU A 249 21.44 -10.60 -13.93
N HIS A 250 20.65 -10.36 -14.96
CA HIS A 250 20.62 -9.11 -15.71
C HIS A 250 19.82 -7.97 -15.05
N LEU A 251 18.99 -8.24 -14.06
CA LEU A 251 18.15 -7.24 -13.37
C LEU A 251 18.76 -6.77 -12.05
N LEU A 252 19.73 -7.53 -11.50
CA LEU A 252 20.40 -7.20 -10.23
C LEU A 252 21.28 -5.94 -10.32
N GLU A 253 21.79 -5.58 -11.49
CA GLU A 253 22.65 -4.38 -11.68
C GLU A 253 21.90 -3.06 -11.44
N HIS A 254 20.56 -3.07 -11.45
CA HIS A 254 19.70 -1.90 -11.21
C HIS A 254 18.88 -2.00 -9.92
N ALA A 255 19.00 -3.10 -9.17
CA ALA A 255 18.43 -3.18 -7.83
C ALA A 255 19.14 -2.15 -6.94
N LEU A 256 18.37 -1.27 -6.32
CA LEU A 256 18.86 -0.28 -5.37
C LEU A 256 19.88 -0.94 -4.45
N GLU A 257 21.12 -0.43 -4.42
CA GLU A 257 22.12 -0.77 -3.41
C GLU A 257 21.49 -0.54 -2.04
N SER A 258 20.89 -1.59 -1.47
CA SER A 258 20.34 -1.49 -0.14
C SER A 258 21.46 -1.75 0.86
N ASP A 259 21.88 -0.75 1.60
CA ASP A 259 22.79 -0.81 2.73
C ASP A 259 22.28 -1.67 3.91
N TYR A 260 21.32 -2.57 3.66
CA TYR A 260 20.67 -3.35 4.71
C TYR A 260 21.37 -4.66 4.97
N ALA A 261 21.68 -4.88 6.26
CA ALA A 261 22.11 -6.16 6.79
C ALA A 261 21.14 -7.31 6.43
N PRO A 262 21.61 -8.57 6.44
CA PRO A 262 20.75 -9.75 6.24
C PRO A 262 19.49 -9.68 7.10
N LEU A 263 18.36 -10.19 6.58
CA LEU A 263 17.05 -10.17 7.24
C LEU A 263 16.99 -11.09 8.46
N SER A 264 17.85 -10.83 9.45
CA SER A 264 17.86 -11.58 10.69
C SER A 264 16.65 -11.25 11.56
N ALA A 265 16.28 -12.17 12.43
CA ALA A 265 15.23 -11.98 13.44
C ALA A 265 15.46 -10.71 14.28
N ASP A 266 16.70 -10.45 14.64
CA ASP A 266 17.09 -9.25 15.39
C ASP A 266 16.83 -7.97 14.61
N TRP A 267 17.24 -7.93 13.36
CA TRP A 267 17.03 -6.79 12.49
C TRP A 267 15.53 -6.53 12.29
N LYS A 268 14.73 -7.58 12.03
CA LYS A 268 13.27 -7.45 11.90
C LYS A 268 12.62 -6.87 13.17
N LEU A 269 13.08 -7.31 14.36
CA LEU A 269 12.59 -6.78 15.64
C LEU A 269 12.99 -5.30 15.81
N ASP A 270 14.21 -4.93 15.41
CA ASP A 270 14.68 -3.55 15.49
C ASP A 270 13.94 -2.63 14.50
N VAL A 271 13.57 -3.13 13.32
CA VAL A 271 12.67 -2.42 12.38
C VAL A 271 11.31 -2.13 13.01
N LEU A 272 10.71 -3.10 13.71
CA LEU A 272 9.45 -2.84 14.42
C LEU A 272 9.62 -1.81 15.55
N LYS A 273 10.74 -1.81 16.26
CA LYS A 273 11.03 -0.78 17.27
C LYS A 273 11.21 0.60 16.63
N GLU A 274 11.82 0.66 15.45
CA GLU A 274 11.94 1.91 14.71
C GLU A 274 10.55 2.42 14.26
N GLN A 275 9.68 1.54 13.79
CA GLN A 275 8.30 1.89 13.46
C GLN A 275 7.54 2.46 14.68
N VAL A 276 7.76 1.89 15.87
CA VAL A 276 7.20 2.43 17.13
C VAL A 276 7.72 3.84 17.38
N ARG A 277 9.05 4.06 17.31
CA ARG A 277 9.65 5.40 17.52
C ARG A 277 9.08 6.45 16.56
N GLN A 278 8.98 6.12 15.28
CA GLN A 278 8.42 7.02 14.27
C GLN A 278 6.95 7.35 14.54
N SER A 279 6.16 6.37 14.96
CA SER A 279 4.76 6.58 15.32
C SER A 279 4.61 7.50 16.55
N ILE A 280 5.46 7.32 17.57
CA ILE A 280 5.51 8.17 18.77
C ILE A 280 5.91 9.60 18.39
N ALA A 281 6.98 9.76 17.62
CA ALA A 281 7.48 11.07 17.19
C ALA A 281 6.45 11.87 16.37
N ARG A 282 5.61 11.17 15.60
CA ARG A 282 4.57 11.77 14.77
C ARG A 282 3.36 12.31 15.56
N ILE A 283 2.98 11.65 16.65
CA ILE A 283 1.73 11.96 17.36
C ILE A 283 2.04 12.35 18.82
N ASP A 284 2.29 11.38 19.65
CA ASP A 284 2.76 11.34 21.03
C ASP A 284 2.94 9.86 21.45
N GLU A 285 3.51 9.64 22.65
CA GLU A 285 3.84 8.29 23.10
C GLU A 285 2.62 7.37 23.17
N TYR A 286 1.58 7.78 23.89
CA TYR A 286 0.41 6.94 24.09
C TYR A 286 -0.35 6.62 22.80
N ARG A 287 -0.68 7.66 22.03
CA ARG A 287 -1.41 7.49 20.76
C ARG A 287 -0.55 6.83 19.69
N GLY A 288 0.75 7.09 19.67
CA GLY A 288 1.71 6.46 18.76
C GLY A 288 1.78 4.96 18.97
N ILE A 289 1.87 4.52 20.24
CA ILE A 289 1.83 3.07 20.60
C ILE A 289 0.49 2.45 20.20
N LEU A 290 -0.63 3.11 20.49
CA LEU A 290 -1.96 2.63 20.09
C LEU A 290 -2.05 2.46 18.57
N HIS A 291 -1.49 3.39 17.81
CA HIS A 291 -1.53 3.37 16.35
C HIS A 291 -0.73 2.19 15.78
N VAL A 292 0.47 1.93 16.29
CA VAL A 292 1.35 0.87 15.79
C VAL A 292 0.93 -0.54 16.22
N ARG A 293 0.04 -0.70 17.20
CA ARG A 293 -0.42 -2.01 17.69
C ARG A 293 -0.92 -2.96 16.63
N ARG A 294 -1.57 -2.44 15.57
CA ARG A 294 -2.03 -3.27 14.45
C ARG A 294 -0.89 -3.94 13.71
N HIS A 295 0.24 -3.23 13.56
CA HIS A 295 1.45 -3.77 12.96
C HIS A 295 2.09 -4.82 13.85
N LEU A 296 2.23 -4.55 15.15
CA LEU A 296 2.75 -5.52 16.12
C LEU A 296 1.86 -6.77 16.20
N ALA A 297 0.54 -6.60 16.14
CA ALA A 297 -0.41 -7.71 16.14
C ALA A 297 -0.34 -8.57 14.86
N ALA A 298 -0.05 -7.96 13.72
CA ALA A 298 0.01 -8.64 12.43
C ALA A 298 1.37 -9.26 12.15
N SER A 299 2.44 -8.76 12.80
CA SER A 299 3.82 -9.13 12.49
C SER A 299 4.05 -10.65 12.52
N PRO A 300 4.65 -11.20 11.45
CA PRO A 300 4.93 -12.63 11.37
C PRO A 300 5.97 -13.10 12.37
N ILE A 301 6.90 -12.24 12.82
CA ILE A 301 7.96 -12.63 13.77
C ILE A 301 7.43 -13.06 15.14
N PHE A 302 6.17 -12.73 15.46
CA PHE A 302 5.49 -13.14 16.69
C PHE A 302 4.53 -14.32 16.48
N LYS A 303 4.45 -14.85 15.26
CA LYS A 303 3.57 -15.99 14.94
C LYS A 303 4.32 -17.30 15.14
N GLY A 304 3.57 -18.32 15.60
CA GLY A 304 4.11 -19.68 15.77
C GLY A 304 4.99 -19.89 17.01
N ILE A 305 5.32 -18.88 17.79
CA ILE A 305 6.09 -19.04 19.04
C ILE A 305 5.22 -19.78 20.07
N PRO A 306 5.66 -20.93 20.62
CA PRO A 306 4.91 -21.69 21.62
C PRO A 306 4.69 -20.88 22.89
N ASN A 307 3.50 -21.04 23.53
CA ASN A 307 3.13 -20.38 24.79
C ASN A 307 3.24 -18.84 24.78
N PHE A 308 3.16 -18.21 23.61
CA PHE A 308 3.42 -16.78 23.43
C PHE A 308 2.19 -15.89 23.67
N ARG A 309 1.03 -16.47 23.99
CA ARG A 309 -0.24 -15.74 24.09
C ARG A 309 -0.17 -14.58 25.10
N ASP A 310 0.29 -14.85 26.32
CA ASP A 310 0.28 -13.85 27.39
C ASP A 310 1.32 -12.75 27.14
N THR A 311 2.48 -13.10 26.61
CA THR A 311 3.51 -12.15 26.19
C THR A 311 3.02 -11.26 25.05
N ARG A 312 2.32 -11.84 24.06
CA ARG A 312 1.71 -11.07 22.97
C ARG A 312 0.66 -10.10 23.49
N ILE A 313 -0.16 -10.53 24.46
CA ILE A 313 -1.14 -9.66 25.12
C ILE A 313 -0.43 -8.51 25.85
N ALA A 314 0.67 -8.77 26.56
CA ALA A 314 1.46 -7.75 27.24
C ALA A 314 2.02 -6.72 26.24
N ILE A 315 2.67 -7.16 25.16
CA ILE A 315 3.16 -6.30 24.08
C ILE A 315 2.04 -5.38 23.53
N LEU A 316 0.86 -5.95 23.27
CA LEU A 316 -0.26 -5.19 22.72
C LEU A 316 -0.98 -4.31 23.76
N ARG A 317 -0.73 -4.48 25.04
CA ARG A 317 -1.29 -3.65 26.13
C ARG A 317 -0.33 -2.58 26.64
N ALA A 318 0.95 -2.68 26.33
CA ALA A 318 1.95 -1.68 26.72
C ALA A 318 1.49 -0.26 26.33
N THR A 319 1.75 0.71 27.19
CA THR A 319 1.31 2.10 27.03
C THR A 319 2.45 3.10 27.00
N THR A 320 3.67 2.66 27.35
CA THR A 320 4.89 3.45 27.26
C THR A 320 5.91 2.76 26.36
N GLN A 321 6.81 3.53 25.77
CA GLN A 321 7.87 3.01 24.90
C GLN A 321 8.81 2.07 25.67
N ASP A 322 9.18 2.45 26.89
CA ASP A 322 10.11 1.67 27.71
C ASP A 322 9.50 0.30 28.05
N GLU A 323 8.23 0.26 28.47
CA GLU A 323 7.51 -1.00 28.73
C GLU A 323 7.49 -1.88 27.49
N LEU A 324 7.08 -1.32 26.34
CA LEU A 324 6.99 -2.04 25.09
C LEU A 324 8.35 -2.58 24.64
N PHE A 325 9.40 -1.75 24.70
CA PHE A 325 10.75 -2.14 24.27
C PHE A 325 11.37 -3.18 25.20
N ASN A 326 11.13 -3.09 26.51
CA ASN A 326 11.56 -4.11 27.47
C ASN A 326 10.92 -5.47 27.15
N LEU A 327 9.61 -5.50 26.85
CA LEU A 327 8.91 -6.72 26.44
C LEU A 327 9.47 -7.27 25.12
N MET A 328 9.73 -6.40 24.14
CA MET A 328 10.33 -6.81 22.85
C MET A 328 11.75 -7.37 23.02
N GLU A 329 12.56 -6.83 23.95
CA GLU A 329 13.87 -7.40 24.25
C GLU A 329 13.79 -8.76 24.95
N GLN A 330 12.86 -8.93 25.90
CA GLN A 330 12.66 -10.21 26.57
C GLN A 330 12.28 -11.33 25.58
N VAL A 331 11.59 -11.01 24.50
CA VAL A 331 11.19 -12.00 23.49
C VAL A 331 12.22 -12.19 22.37
N ARG A 332 13.25 -11.37 22.28
CA ARG A 332 14.29 -11.45 21.25
C ARG A 332 14.90 -12.86 21.10
N PRO A 333 15.27 -13.60 22.17
CA PRO A 333 15.77 -14.97 22.03
C PRO A 333 14.74 -15.94 21.44
N LEU A 334 13.44 -15.74 21.74
CA LEU A 334 12.36 -16.55 21.16
C LEU A 334 12.17 -16.24 19.67
N VAL A 335 12.18 -14.96 19.31
CA VAL A 335 12.10 -14.53 17.92
C VAL A 335 13.25 -15.13 17.11
N ARG A 336 14.50 -15.06 17.57
CA ARG A 336 15.67 -15.73 16.94
C ARG A 336 15.46 -17.22 16.73
N ARG A 337 14.87 -17.90 17.72
CA ARG A 337 14.67 -19.36 17.67
C ARG A 337 13.59 -19.77 16.67
N TYR A 338 12.56 -18.97 16.51
CA TYR A 338 11.34 -19.34 15.77
C TYR A 338 11.13 -18.57 14.46
N ASP A 339 11.95 -17.56 14.12
CA ASP A 339 11.82 -16.82 12.86
C ASP A 339 12.04 -17.75 11.65
N GLY A 340 11.11 -17.71 10.70
CA GLY A 340 11.13 -18.54 9.50
C GLY A 340 10.73 -20.00 9.69
N LYS A 341 10.48 -20.48 10.92
CA LYS A 341 9.99 -21.84 11.17
C LYS A 341 8.48 -21.95 10.93
N ARG A 342 8.04 -22.99 10.24
CA ARG A 342 6.63 -23.29 10.05
C ARG A 342 6.05 -23.99 11.29
N PRO A 343 4.75 -23.86 11.59
CA PRO A 343 4.11 -24.55 12.73
C PRO A 343 4.31 -26.06 12.76
N GLU A 344 4.43 -26.70 11.60
CA GLU A 344 4.69 -28.12 11.42
C GLU A 344 6.13 -28.51 11.83
N ASP A 345 7.11 -27.65 11.59
CA ASP A 345 8.53 -27.88 11.96
C ASP A 345 8.74 -27.76 13.48
N MET A 346 7.80 -27.10 14.20
CA MET A 346 7.88 -26.86 15.64
C MET A 346 7.28 -27.98 16.50
N LYS A 347 6.46 -28.86 15.92
CA LYS A 347 5.85 -29.99 16.65
C LYS A 347 6.85 -31.08 17.03
N VAL A 348 7.99 -31.13 16.37
CA VAL A 348 9.02 -32.15 16.59
C VAL A 348 9.91 -31.83 17.79
N GLU A 349 10.05 -30.56 18.18
CA GLU A 349 10.92 -30.14 19.30
C GLU A 349 10.25 -30.18 20.70
N VAL A 350 8.93 -30.42 20.79
CA VAL A 350 8.17 -30.45 22.06
C VAL A 350 7.93 -31.89 22.57
N GLY A 351 8.52 -32.87 21.93
CA GLY A 351 8.32 -34.29 22.17
C GLY A 351 9.52 -35.04 22.78
N GLU A 352 10.36 -34.35 23.61
CA GLU A 352 11.33 -35.04 24.51
C GLU A 352 11.21 -34.47 25.94
#